data_8db99eef9eada95d0aeed728daa8ed9a
#
_entry.id   8db99eef9eada95d0aeed728daa8ed9a
#
_cell.length_a   1.000
_cell.length_b   1.000
_cell.length_c   1.000
_cell.angle_alpha   90.00
_cell.angle_beta   90.00
_cell.angle_gamma   90.00
#
_symmetry.space_group_name_H-M   'P 1'
#
loop_
_entity.id
_entity.type
_entity.pdbx_description
1 polymer ?
#
loop_
_entity_poly.entity_id
_entity_poly.type
_entity_poly.pdbx_seq_one_letter_code
_entity_poly.pdbx_strand_id
1 'polypeptide(L)'
;DYYASRGLGDVYKRQVFMDIFESLNSVLVDLFNDILNIEERALITEEFKDISVTDMHIIEAVGIEEPRTMSTISKSLGVTMGTLTVGINGLVKKGYVTRKRGEKDRRIVYASLTDKGIAAYRHHENFHKDMIENITKDLTKEEAEVLTKTFIRLEDFFHQLP
;
A
#
# COMPACT_ATOMS: atom_id res chain seq x y z
N ASP A 1 -51.95 -14.11 12.04
CA ASP A 1 -51.25 -13.69 10.81
C ASP A 1 -50.22 -12.57 11.03
N TYR A 2 -50.29 -11.74 12.07
CA TYR A 2 -49.36 -10.63 12.33
C TYR A 2 -47.97 -11.09 12.80
N TYR A 3 -47.88 -12.24 13.48
CA TYR A 3 -46.58 -12.81 13.93
C TYR A 3 -45.84 -13.56 12.83
N ALA A 4 -46.53 -14.11 11.84
CA ALA A 4 -45.91 -14.80 10.69
C ALA A 4 -45.21 -13.83 9.74
N SER A 5 -45.71 -12.61 9.57
CA SER A 5 -45.11 -11.59 8.70
C SER A 5 -43.82 -10.98 9.27
N ARG A 6 -43.69 -10.91 10.61
CA ARG A 6 -42.42 -10.45 11.25
C ARG A 6 -41.30 -11.47 11.08
N GLY A 7 -41.59 -12.76 11.23
CA GLY A 7 -40.60 -13.82 11.09
C GLY A 7 -40.04 -13.91 9.67
N LEU A 8 -40.88 -13.76 8.64
CA LEU A 8 -40.48 -13.75 7.24
C LEU A 8 -39.59 -12.53 6.91
N GLY A 9 -39.91 -11.35 7.44
CA GLY A 9 -39.12 -10.15 7.27
C GLY A 9 -37.71 -10.24 7.89
N ASP A 10 -37.62 -10.87 9.06
CA ASP A 10 -36.35 -11.06 9.76
C ASP A 10 -35.47 -12.13 9.09
N VAL A 11 -36.08 -13.21 8.59
CA VAL A 11 -35.37 -14.23 7.79
C VAL A 11 -34.84 -13.63 6.50
N TYR A 12 -35.64 -12.85 5.77
CA TYR A 12 -35.22 -12.20 4.54
C TYR A 12 -34.09 -11.18 4.77
N LYS A 13 -34.19 -10.36 5.80
CA LYS A 13 -33.09 -9.42 6.17
C LYS A 13 -31.81 -10.16 6.53
N ARG A 14 -31.92 -11.26 7.24
CA ARG A 14 -30.76 -12.08 7.62
C ARG A 14 -30.12 -12.73 6.41
N GLN A 15 -30.92 -13.20 5.45
CA GLN A 15 -30.43 -13.79 4.20
C GLN A 15 -29.70 -12.73 3.37
N VAL A 16 -30.30 -11.56 3.14
CA VAL A 16 -29.67 -10.45 2.40
C VAL A 16 -28.36 -10.00 3.07
N PHE A 17 -28.32 -9.95 4.42
CA PHE A 17 -27.11 -9.59 5.14
C PHE A 17 -26.01 -10.66 4.96
N MET A 18 -26.36 -11.95 5.00
CA MET A 18 -25.42 -13.05 4.77
C MET A 18 -24.87 -13.03 3.35
N ASP A 19 -25.70 -12.79 2.34
CA ASP A 19 -25.29 -12.69 0.94
C ASP A 19 -24.31 -11.52 0.71
N ILE A 20 -24.57 -10.36 1.34
CA ILE A 20 -23.67 -9.20 1.31
C ILE A 20 -22.35 -9.52 2.02
N PHE A 21 -22.41 -10.17 3.18
CA PHE A 21 -21.21 -10.54 3.94
C PHE A 21 -20.31 -11.50 3.14
N GLU A 22 -20.88 -12.56 2.55
CA GLU A 22 -20.15 -13.51 1.74
C GLU A 22 -19.52 -12.84 0.51
N SER A 23 -20.29 -11.97 -0.16
CA SER A 23 -19.79 -11.21 -1.31
C SER A 23 -18.65 -10.27 -0.94
N LEU A 24 -18.79 -9.52 0.16
CA LEU A 24 -17.73 -8.61 0.62
C LEU A 24 -16.47 -9.37 1.06
N ASN A 25 -16.64 -10.50 1.75
CA ASN A 25 -15.51 -11.31 2.17
C ASN A 25 -14.73 -11.85 0.97
N SER A 26 -15.42 -12.42 -0.03
CA SER A 26 -14.78 -12.90 -1.26
C SER A 26 -14.04 -11.77 -1.98
N VAL A 27 -14.74 -10.65 -2.23
CA VAL A 27 -14.15 -9.50 -2.94
C VAL A 27 -12.92 -8.98 -2.20
N LEU A 28 -12.95 -8.84 -0.87
CA LEU A 28 -11.80 -8.35 -0.10
C LEU A 28 -10.61 -9.30 -0.22
N VAL A 29 -10.83 -10.62 -0.03
CA VAL A 29 -9.74 -11.60 -0.10
C VAL A 29 -9.14 -11.66 -1.50
N ASP A 30 -9.97 -11.72 -2.53
CA ASP A 30 -9.52 -11.80 -3.92
C ASP A 30 -8.82 -10.50 -4.34
N LEU A 31 -9.38 -9.34 -3.99
CA LEU A 31 -8.82 -8.03 -4.30
C LEU A 31 -7.41 -7.84 -3.70
N PHE A 32 -7.21 -8.21 -2.43
CA PHE A 32 -5.89 -8.11 -1.81
C PHE A 32 -4.85 -9.01 -2.50
N ASN A 33 -5.23 -10.24 -2.83
CA ASN A 33 -4.35 -11.16 -3.54
C ASN A 33 -4.02 -10.65 -4.96
N ASP A 34 -5.02 -10.13 -5.67
CA ASP A 34 -4.85 -9.62 -7.02
C ASP A 34 -3.98 -8.37 -7.05
N ILE A 35 -4.19 -7.42 -6.12
CA ILE A 35 -3.36 -6.20 -6.02
C ILE A 35 -1.89 -6.59 -5.84
N LEU A 36 -1.56 -7.47 -4.88
CA LEU A 36 -0.19 -7.89 -4.63
C LEU A 36 0.44 -8.59 -5.85
N ASN A 37 -0.30 -9.46 -6.52
CA ASN A 37 0.18 -10.17 -7.71
C ASN A 37 0.38 -9.22 -8.91
N ILE A 38 -0.51 -8.25 -9.11
CA ILE A 38 -0.43 -7.27 -10.19
C ILE A 38 0.74 -6.33 -9.94
N GLU A 39 0.90 -5.84 -8.71
CA GLU A 39 2.01 -5.01 -8.29
C GLU A 39 3.36 -5.71 -8.53
N GLU A 40 3.52 -6.97 -8.08
CA GLU A 40 4.73 -7.74 -8.29
C GLU A 40 5.07 -7.86 -9.78
N ARG A 41 4.08 -8.19 -10.63
CA ARG A 41 4.27 -8.31 -12.08
C ARG A 41 4.61 -6.97 -12.74
N ALA A 42 4.00 -5.89 -12.29
CA ALA A 42 4.26 -4.56 -12.83
C ALA A 42 5.65 -4.03 -12.47
N LEU A 43 6.16 -4.40 -11.29
CA LEU A 43 7.48 -4.01 -10.81
C LEU A 43 8.62 -4.76 -11.50
N ILE A 44 8.42 -6.03 -11.85
CA ILE A 44 9.46 -6.87 -12.48
C ILE A 44 9.53 -6.55 -13.98
N THR A 45 10.29 -5.52 -14.30
CA THR A 45 10.72 -5.20 -15.68
C THR A 45 12.17 -5.59 -15.88
N GLU A 46 12.66 -5.58 -17.13
CA GLU A 46 14.09 -5.81 -17.40
C GLU A 46 15.01 -4.82 -16.66
N GLU A 47 14.53 -3.59 -16.42
CA GLU A 47 15.28 -2.53 -15.74
C GLU A 47 15.31 -2.72 -14.23
N PHE A 48 14.22 -3.27 -13.62
CA PHE A 48 14.04 -3.37 -12.17
C PHE A 48 13.91 -4.82 -11.67
N LYS A 49 14.44 -5.79 -12.40
CA LYS A 49 14.36 -7.23 -12.07
C LYS A 49 15.12 -7.64 -10.79
N ASP A 50 15.93 -6.77 -10.25
CA ASP A 50 16.77 -7.04 -9.07
C ASP A 50 16.15 -6.51 -7.76
N ILE A 51 14.94 -5.95 -7.80
CA ILE A 51 14.21 -5.48 -6.61
C ILE A 51 12.90 -6.25 -6.42
N SER A 52 12.48 -6.34 -5.15
CA SER A 52 11.21 -6.91 -4.73
C SER A 52 10.18 -5.82 -4.44
N VAL A 53 8.90 -6.18 -4.27
CA VAL A 53 7.84 -5.28 -3.77
C VAL A 53 8.25 -4.63 -2.44
N THR A 54 8.83 -5.41 -1.53
CA THR A 54 9.34 -4.87 -0.25
C THR A 54 10.45 -3.84 -0.45
N ASP A 55 11.37 -4.08 -1.39
CA ASP A 55 12.41 -3.11 -1.75
C ASP A 55 11.77 -1.81 -2.29
N MET A 56 10.71 -1.93 -3.10
CA MET A 56 10.00 -0.79 -3.67
C MET A 56 9.31 0.05 -2.59
N HIS A 57 8.62 -0.58 -1.64
CA HIS A 57 8.03 0.14 -0.51
C HIS A 57 9.09 0.90 0.32
N ILE A 58 10.30 0.35 0.45
CA ILE A 58 11.41 1.07 1.09
C ILE A 58 11.84 2.27 0.22
N ILE A 59 11.93 2.11 -1.10
CA ILE A 59 12.24 3.20 -2.04
C ILE A 59 11.21 4.33 -1.90
N GLU A 60 9.92 4.00 -1.86
CA GLU A 60 8.85 4.98 -1.65
C GLU A 60 8.97 5.69 -0.29
N ALA A 61 9.25 4.95 0.77
CA ALA A 61 9.39 5.53 2.10
C ALA A 61 10.64 6.42 2.22
N VAL A 62 11.69 6.17 1.43
CA VAL A 62 12.85 7.09 1.31
C VAL A 62 12.42 8.38 0.62
N GLY A 63 11.63 8.30 -0.45
CA GLY A 63 11.10 9.45 -1.18
C GLY A 63 12.13 10.17 -2.04
N ILE A 64 11.65 11.08 -2.89
CA ILE A 64 12.46 11.80 -3.88
C ILE A 64 12.82 13.24 -3.49
N GLU A 65 12.20 13.79 -2.45
CA GLU A 65 12.35 15.21 -2.11
C GLU A 65 13.65 15.46 -1.33
N GLU A 66 13.63 15.20 -0.04
CA GLU A 66 14.75 15.47 0.86
C GLU A 66 15.25 14.18 1.55
N PRO A 67 16.55 14.13 1.92
CA PRO A 67 17.09 13.01 2.67
C PRO A 67 16.30 12.74 3.95
N ARG A 68 15.79 11.53 4.14
CA ARG A 68 15.04 11.14 5.33
C ARG A 68 15.90 10.37 6.31
N THR A 69 15.65 10.54 7.61
CA THR A 69 16.36 9.76 8.62
C THR A 69 15.89 8.31 8.62
N MET A 70 16.78 7.37 8.95
CA MET A 70 16.41 5.95 9.10
C MET A 70 15.25 5.76 10.09
N SER A 71 15.19 6.58 11.16
CA SER A 71 14.09 6.53 12.13
C SER A 71 12.75 6.98 11.54
N THR A 72 12.74 8.01 10.68
CA THR A 72 11.53 8.46 10.00
C THR A 72 11.01 7.38 9.07
N ILE A 73 11.91 6.78 8.27
CA ILE A 73 11.56 5.73 7.31
C ILE A 73 11.03 4.47 8.03
N SER A 74 11.68 4.02 9.12
CA SER A 74 11.21 2.85 9.86
C SER A 74 9.81 3.04 10.47
N LYS A 75 9.53 4.26 10.94
CA LYS A 75 8.21 4.61 11.48
C LYS A 75 7.14 4.63 10.39
N SER A 76 7.42 5.21 9.21
CA SER A 76 6.45 5.25 8.11
C SER A 76 6.11 3.87 7.57
N LEU A 77 7.07 2.94 7.61
CA LEU A 77 6.87 1.55 7.18
C LEU A 77 6.33 0.62 8.27
N GLY A 78 6.23 1.08 9.53
CA GLY A 78 5.83 0.23 10.65
C GLY A 78 6.79 -0.92 10.96
N VAL A 79 8.08 -0.80 10.60
CA VAL A 79 9.07 -1.87 10.76
C VAL A 79 10.13 -1.50 11.81
N THR A 80 10.83 -2.52 12.33
CA THR A 80 11.95 -2.29 13.24
C THR A 80 13.14 -1.63 12.51
N MET A 81 13.97 -0.91 13.25
CA MET A 81 15.20 -0.33 12.73
C MET A 81 16.16 -1.39 12.17
N GLY A 82 16.19 -2.59 12.77
CA GLY A 82 16.98 -3.72 12.27
C GLY A 82 16.50 -4.19 10.90
N THR A 83 15.20 -4.40 10.74
CA THR A 83 14.57 -4.79 9.47
C THR A 83 14.86 -3.75 8.38
N LEU A 84 14.63 -2.46 8.67
CA LEU A 84 14.93 -1.39 7.72
C LEU A 84 16.41 -1.36 7.34
N THR A 85 17.32 -1.55 8.30
CA THR A 85 18.77 -1.51 8.03
C THR A 85 19.18 -2.60 7.05
N VAL A 86 18.60 -3.80 7.15
CA VAL A 86 18.86 -4.90 6.20
C VAL A 86 18.37 -4.52 4.80
N GLY A 87 17.14 -4.04 4.66
CA GLY A 87 16.57 -3.61 3.37
C GLY A 87 17.38 -2.48 2.72
N ILE A 88 17.66 -1.42 3.47
CA ILE A 88 18.47 -0.29 2.99
C ILE A 88 19.89 -0.74 2.58
N ASN A 89 20.52 -1.67 3.32
CA ASN A 89 21.82 -2.23 2.93
C ASN A 89 21.76 -2.97 1.59
N GLY A 90 20.68 -3.72 1.36
CA GLY A 90 20.40 -4.37 0.09
C GLY A 90 20.29 -3.36 -1.06
N LEU A 91 19.46 -2.32 -0.86
CA LEU A 91 19.24 -1.27 -1.85
C LEU A 91 20.49 -0.42 -2.14
N VAL A 92 21.31 -0.18 -1.13
CA VAL A 92 22.62 0.47 -1.33
C VAL A 92 23.53 -0.39 -2.21
N LYS A 93 23.62 -1.70 -1.98
CA LYS A 93 24.40 -2.64 -2.81
C LYS A 93 23.90 -2.70 -4.26
N LYS A 94 22.59 -2.63 -4.45
CA LYS A 94 21.93 -2.61 -5.77
C LYS A 94 22.00 -1.24 -6.46
N GLY A 95 22.45 -0.19 -5.75
CA GLY A 95 22.63 1.15 -6.27
C GLY A 95 21.37 2.02 -6.33
N TYR A 96 20.31 1.68 -5.60
CA TYR A 96 19.06 2.47 -5.55
C TYR A 96 19.08 3.55 -4.48
N VAL A 97 19.81 3.34 -3.39
CA VAL A 97 19.85 4.22 -2.21
C VAL A 97 21.26 4.58 -1.86
N THR A 98 21.47 5.81 -1.40
CA THR A 98 22.69 6.27 -0.74
C THR A 98 22.42 6.58 0.73
N ARG A 99 23.47 6.54 1.55
CA ARG A 99 23.40 6.91 2.98
C ARG A 99 24.46 7.93 3.33
N LYS A 100 24.08 8.93 4.10
CA LYS A 100 24.99 9.94 4.63
C LYS A 100 24.77 10.10 6.14
N ARG A 101 25.86 10.18 6.91
CA ARG A 101 25.77 10.54 8.33
C ARG A 101 25.53 12.03 8.48
N GLY A 102 24.76 12.40 9.49
CA GLY A 102 24.52 13.81 9.82
C GLY A 102 25.82 14.55 10.15
N GLU A 103 25.91 15.77 9.70
CA GLU A 103 27.09 16.62 9.93
C GLU A 103 27.16 17.11 11.38
N LYS A 104 26.02 17.48 11.95
CA LYS A 104 25.91 17.97 13.35
C LYS A 104 25.88 16.82 14.36
N ASP A 105 25.20 15.71 14.03
CA ASP A 105 25.13 14.50 14.87
C ASP A 105 25.37 13.26 14.00
N ARG A 106 26.54 12.65 14.14
CA ARG A 106 26.96 11.44 13.39
C ARG A 106 26.17 10.19 13.74
N ARG A 107 25.37 10.20 14.81
CA ARG A 107 24.46 9.09 15.15
C ARG A 107 23.25 9.04 14.22
N ILE A 108 22.88 10.17 13.63
CA ILE A 108 21.78 10.26 12.68
C ILE A 108 22.31 9.82 11.30
N VAL A 109 21.61 8.87 10.68
CA VAL A 109 21.88 8.42 9.32
C VAL A 109 20.69 8.81 8.45
N TYR A 110 20.99 9.48 7.36
CA TYR A 110 20.02 9.84 6.31
C TYR A 110 20.14 8.88 5.14
N ALA A 111 19.01 8.57 4.51
CA ALA A 111 18.93 7.85 3.25
C ALA A 111 18.34 8.78 2.18
N SER A 112 18.83 8.62 0.95
CA SER A 112 18.34 9.32 -0.24
C SER A 112 18.37 8.37 -1.43
N LEU A 113 17.48 8.58 -2.39
CA LEU A 113 17.50 7.83 -3.64
C LEU A 113 18.67 8.29 -4.52
N THR A 114 19.19 7.36 -5.31
CA THR A 114 20.06 7.65 -6.46
C THR A 114 19.19 7.92 -7.70
N ASP A 115 19.79 8.27 -8.84
CA ASP A 115 19.05 8.40 -10.11
C ASP A 115 18.32 7.10 -10.47
N LYS A 116 18.95 5.93 -10.23
CA LYS A 116 18.32 4.61 -10.40
C LYS A 116 17.14 4.42 -9.42
N GLY A 117 17.29 4.85 -8.18
CA GLY A 117 16.24 4.80 -7.18
C GLY A 117 15.07 5.73 -7.52
N ILE A 118 15.35 6.92 -8.05
CA ILE A 118 14.31 7.87 -8.51
C ILE A 118 13.56 7.29 -9.72
N ALA A 119 14.25 6.63 -10.65
CA ALA A 119 13.61 5.97 -11.79
C ALA A 119 12.66 4.85 -11.32
N ALA A 120 13.09 4.02 -10.37
CA ALA A 120 12.23 2.98 -9.77
C ALA A 120 11.03 3.57 -9.03
N TYR A 121 11.23 4.62 -8.23
CA TYR A 121 10.16 5.36 -7.55
C TYR A 121 9.09 5.84 -8.55
N ARG A 122 9.52 6.51 -9.62
CA ARG A 122 8.60 7.03 -10.64
C ARG A 122 7.89 5.94 -11.42
N HIS A 123 8.55 4.82 -11.68
CA HIS A 123 7.94 3.65 -12.31
C HIS A 123 6.76 3.13 -11.45
N HIS A 124 6.95 3.01 -10.16
CA HIS A 124 5.93 2.55 -9.22
C HIS A 124 4.81 3.59 -9.03
N GLU A 125 5.16 4.87 -8.92
CA GLU A 125 4.18 5.97 -8.87
C GLU A 125 3.25 5.97 -10.10
N ASN A 126 3.81 5.77 -11.29
CA ASN A 126 3.03 5.67 -12.52
C ASN A 126 2.12 4.42 -12.53
N PHE A 127 2.61 3.28 -12.05
CA PHE A 127 1.78 2.09 -11.90
C PHE A 127 0.55 2.36 -11.03
N HIS A 128 0.72 2.96 -9.86
CA HIS A 128 -0.41 3.32 -8.98
C HIS A 128 -1.35 4.33 -9.65
N LYS A 129 -0.82 5.32 -10.35
CA LYS A 129 -1.61 6.29 -11.08
C LYS A 129 -2.48 5.62 -12.15
N ASP A 130 -1.87 4.79 -13.00
CA ASP A 130 -2.58 4.07 -14.06
C ASP A 130 -3.64 3.13 -13.48
N MET A 131 -3.34 2.45 -12.37
CA MET A 131 -4.29 1.60 -11.67
C MET A 131 -5.50 2.39 -11.17
N ILE A 132 -5.29 3.52 -10.48
CA ILE A 132 -6.38 4.37 -9.99
C ILE A 132 -7.20 4.97 -11.12
N GLU A 133 -6.55 5.46 -12.19
CA GLU A 133 -7.24 5.96 -13.38
C GLU A 133 -8.12 4.88 -14.01
N ASN A 134 -7.64 3.64 -14.13
CA ASN A 134 -8.42 2.53 -14.67
C ASN A 134 -9.59 2.11 -13.77
N ILE A 135 -9.43 2.13 -12.45
CA ILE A 135 -10.51 1.82 -11.51
C ILE A 135 -11.60 2.90 -11.54
N THR A 136 -11.22 4.17 -11.73
CA THR A 136 -12.13 5.29 -11.57
C THR A 136 -12.75 5.81 -12.88
N LYS A 137 -12.22 5.42 -14.04
CA LYS A 137 -12.64 5.96 -15.35
C LYS A 137 -14.15 5.84 -15.66
N ASP A 138 -14.78 4.76 -15.17
CA ASP A 138 -16.18 4.46 -15.43
C ASP A 138 -17.10 4.84 -14.25
N LEU A 139 -16.54 5.42 -13.18
CA LEU A 139 -17.30 5.86 -12.01
C LEU A 139 -17.82 7.27 -12.19
N THR A 140 -19.06 7.49 -11.77
CA THR A 140 -19.56 8.85 -11.54
C THR A 140 -18.82 9.49 -10.37
N LYS A 141 -18.92 10.81 -10.27
CA LYS A 141 -18.30 11.54 -9.14
C LYS A 141 -18.83 11.05 -7.79
N GLU A 142 -20.12 10.82 -7.70
CA GLU A 142 -20.81 10.35 -6.49
C GLU A 142 -20.32 8.94 -6.08
N GLU A 143 -20.15 8.04 -7.06
CA GLU A 143 -19.60 6.68 -6.82
C GLU A 143 -18.15 6.74 -6.36
N ALA A 144 -17.31 7.56 -7.00
CA ALA A 144 -15.92 7.75 -6.58
C ALA A 144 -15.81 8.32 -5.15
N GLU A 145 -16.69 9.27 -4.77
CA GLU A 145 -16.74 9.80 -3.40
C GLU A 145 -17.16 8.74 -2.39
N VAL A 146 -18.13 7.89 -2.71
CA VAL A 146 -18.56 6.79 -1.84
C VAL A 146 -17.44 5.77 -1.67
N LEU A 147 -16.78 5.39 -2.77
CA LEU A 147 -15.63 4.47 -2.76
C LEU A 147 -14.50 5.01 -1.87
N THR A 148 -14.11 6.26 -2.07
CA THR A 148 -13.05 6.91 -1.27
C THR A 148 -13.39 6.91 0.22
N LYS A 149 -14.61 7.31 0.59
CA LYS A 149 -15.07 7.31 1.98
C LYS A 149 -15.08 5.91 2.60
N THR A 150 -15.38 4.89 1.78
CA THR A 150 -15.39 3.50 2.23
C THR A 150 -13.97 3.01 2.52
N PHE A 151 -13.02 3.29 1.64
CA PHE A 151 -11.61 2.93 1.85
C PHE A 151 -11.01 3.64 3.07
N ILE A 152 -11.27 4.93 3.27
CA ILE A 152 -10.81 5.66 4.47
C ILE A 152 -11.33 4.98 5.75
N ARG A 153 -12.60 4.56 5.79
CA ARG A 153 -13.17 3.86 6.95
C ARG A 153 -12.54 2.48 7.18
N LEU A 154 -12.19 1.78 6.10
CA LEU A 154 -11.47 0.50 6.19
C LEU A 154 -10.06 0.71 6.74
N GLU A 155 -9.34 1.72 6.27
CA GLU A 155 -8.02 2.10 6.76
C GLU A 155 -8.06 2.43 8.27
N ASP A 156 -8.99 3.30 8.69
CA ASP A 156 -9.20 3.65 10.10
C ASP A 156 -9.49 2.41 10.96
N PHE A 157 -10.30 1.48 10.44
CA PHE A 157 -10.61 0.23 11.14
C PHE A 157 -9.36 -0.62 11.33
N PHE A 158 -8.54 -0.81 10.29
CA PHE A 158 -7.31 -1.61 10.40
C PHE A 158 -6.26 -0.96 11.30
N HIS A 159 -6.15 0.37 11.33
CA HIS A 159 -5.25 1.08 12.24
C HIS A 159 -5.64 0.97 13.72
N GLN A 160 -6.88 0.61 14.03
CA GLN A 160 -7.36 0.40 15.42
C GLN A 160 -7.16 -1.05 15.89
N LEU A 161 -6.81 -1.97 15.00
CA LEU A 161 -6.49 -3.33 15.39
C LEU A 161 -5.13 -3.38 16.09
N PRO A 162 -4.98 -4.19 17.18
CA PRO A 162 -3.76 -4.28 17.97
C PRO A 162 -2.60 -4.92 17.20
#